data_779bf728ece98cb3086a4fc8e8c719c9
#
_entry.id   779bf728ece98cb3086a4fc8e8c719c9
#
_cell.length_a   1.000
_cell.length_b   1.000
_cell.length_c   1.000
_cell.angle_alpha   90.00
_cell.angle_beta   90.00
_cell.angle_gamma   90.00
#
_symmetry.space_group_name_H-M   'P 1'
#
loop_
_entity.id
_entity.type
_entity.pdbx_description
1 polymer ?
#
loop_
_entity_poly.entity_id
_entity_poly.type
_entity_poly.pdbx_seq_one_letter_code
_entity_poly.pdbx_strand_id
1 'polypeptide(L)'
;MRFDVIQNKADERLSLLIVVTRDVLWIEQLDDYLLRKEQLHLIAAMPRAIRGSTVNCEHQQFDWPPGGGFKPSQKDGLEDMLSGFLQRLITDHQSQVIIQLGSVQVLPSLPPALHHIPSSLAMLQEPSIKREAWGVLKSLVASN
;
A
#
# COMPACT_ATOMS: atom_id res chain seq x y z
N MET A 1 -29.60 9.44 9.30
CA MET A 1 -28.84 8.72 10.22
C MET A 1 -28.65 7.31 9.86
N ARG A 2 -29.72 6.57 9.79
CA ARG A 2 -29.60 5.21 9.40
C ARG A 2 -29.12 5.02 8.02
N PHE A 3 -29.38 6.00 7.18
CA PHE A 3 -28.89 5.99 5.81
C PHE A 3 -27.40 5.97 5.74
N ASP A 4 -26.75 6.67 6.66
CA ASP A 4 -25.31 6.72 6.66
C ASP A 4 -24.69 5.34 6.88
N VAL A 5 -25.28 4.58 7.77
CA VAL A 5 -24.79 3.24 8.06
C VAL A 5 -24.97 2.34 6.85
N ILE A 6 -26.13 2.44 6.21
CA ILE A 6 -26.42 1.63 5.04
C ILE A 6 -25.50 2.01 3.90
N GLN A 7 -25.30 3.31 3.69
CA GLN A 7 -24.42 3.79 2.64
C GLN A 7 -22.98 3.36 2.85
N ASN A 8 -22.53 3.38 4.08
CA ASN A 8 -21.18 2.96 4.37
C ASN A 8 -20.94 1.52 3.98
N LYS A 9 -21.93 0.67 4.21
CA LYS A 9 -21.80 -0.73 3.80
C LYS A 9 -21.92 -0.89 2.31
N ALA A 10 -22.83 -0.16 1.69
CA ALA A 10 -23.03 -0.25 0.25
C ALA A 10 -21.85 0.32 -0.52
N ASP A 11 -21.25 1.38 0.03
CA ASP A 11 -20.17 2.07 -0.64
C ASP A 11 -18.80 1.70 -0.12
N GLU A 12 -18.71 0.60 0.60
CA GLU A 12 -17.42 0.16 1.11
C GLU A 12 -16.54 -0.26 -0.05
N ARG A 13 -15.62 0.60 -0.38
CA ARG A 13 -14.69 0.40 -1.48
C ARG A 13 -13.28 0.59 -0.99
N LEU A 14 -12.38 -0.16 -1.58
CA LEU A 14 -10.98 -0.09 -1.22
C LEU A 14 -10.15 -0.27 -2.48
N SER A 15 -9.18 0.60 -2.66
CA SER A 15 -8.22 0.45 -3.73
C SER A 15 -6.84 0.64 -3.15
N LEU A 16 -5.98 -0.35 -3.33
CA LEU A 16 -4.62 -0.31 -2.81
C LEU A 16 -3.63 -0.45 -3.93
N LEU A 17 -2.62 0.40 -3.90
CA LEU A 17 -1.46 0.22 -4.75
C LEU A 17 -0.44 -0.58 -3.96
N ILE A 18 0.02 -1.67 -4.53
CA ILE A 18 1.06 -2.48 -3.92
C ILE A 18 2.27 -2.47 -4.85
N VAL A 19 3.40 -2.05 -4.32
CA VAL A 19 4.67 -2.06 -5.04
C VAL A 19 5.58 -3.06 -4.38
N VAL A 20 6.19 -3.92 -5.17
CA VAL A 20 7.11 -4.93 -4.65
C VAL A 20 8.50 -4.61 -5.16
N THR A 21 9.43 -4.47 -4.25
CA THR A 21 10.84 -4.30 -4.56
C THR A 21 11.60 -5.31 -3.72
N ARG A 22 12.59 -5.96 -4.27
CA ARG A 22 13.39 -6.93 -3.53
C ARG A 22 12.66 -7.58 -2.36
N ASP A 23 12.99 -7.14 -1.14
CA ASP A 23 12.43 -7.70 0.10
C ASP A 23 11.47 -6.76 0.80
N VAL A 24 10.97 -5.75 0.10
CA VAL A 24 10.07 -4.76 0.70
C VAL A 24 8.75 -4.71 -0.07
N LEU A 25 7.67 -4.71 0.66
CA LEU A 25 6.32 -4.55 0.12
C LEU A 25 5.81 -3.17 0.53
N TRP A 26 5.47 -2.34 -0.46
CA TRP A 26 4.98 -0.98 -0.23
C TRP A 26 3.49 -0.96 -0.49
N ILE A 27 2.72 -0.41 0.45
CA ILE A 27 1.25 -0.38 0.33
C ILE A 27 0.75 1.04 0.55
N GLU A 28 -0.10 1.50 -0.37
CA GLU A 28 -0.77 2.79 -0.21
C GLU A 28 -2.21 2.69 -0.67
N GLN A 29 -3.13 3.25 0.12
CA GLN A 29 -4.54 3.30 -0.27
C GLN A 29 -4.74 4.47 -1.23
N LEU A 30 -5.41 4.19 -2.34
CA LEU A 30 -5.67 5.19 -3.37
C LEU A 30 -7.03 5.82 -3.17
N ASP A 31 -7.14 7.10 -3.53
CA ASP A 31 -8.41 7.80 -3.52
C ASP A 31 -9.15 7.52 -4.82
N ASP A 32 -10.42 7.16 -4.71
CA ASP A 32 -11.29 6.97 -5.88
C ASP A 32 -10.72 6.03 -6.93
N TYR A 33 -9.99 5.00 -6.49
CA TYR A 33 -9.35 4.02 -7.40
C TYR A 33 -8.38 4.67 -8.38
N LEU A 34 -7.94 5.88 -8.11
CA LEU A 34 -7.11 6.63 -9.04
C LEU A 34 -5.65 6.57 -8.65
N LEU A 35 -4.85 5.96 -9.50
CA LEU A 35 -3.40 5.96 -9.35
C LEU A 35 -2.83 7.07 -10.22
N ARG A 36 -2.15 8.02 -9.58
CA ARG A 36 -1.50 9.12 -10.29
C ARG A 36 -0.09 8.73 -10.65
N LYS A 37 0.36 9.19 -11.82
CA LYS A 37 1.72 8.93 -12.27
C LYS A 37 2.75 9.38 -11.26
N GLU A 38 2.53 10.54 -10.68
CA GLU A 38 3.46 11.13 -9.72
C GLU A 38 3.62 10.24 -8.49
N GLN A 39 2.53 9.63 -8.04
CA GLN A 39 2.57 8.73 -6.90
C GLN A 39 3.41 7.51 -7.22
N LEU A 40 3.19 6.90 -8.36
CA LEU A 40 3.93 5.72 -8.76
C LEU A 40 5.41 6.04 -8.92
N HIS A 41 5.72 7.17 -9.54
CA HIS A 41 7.11 7.58 -9.72
C HIS A 41 7.81 7.80 -8.38
N LEU A 42 7.13 8.43 -7.44
CA LEU A 42 7.70 8.69 -6.13
C LEU A 42 7.99 7.38 -5.39
N ILE A 43 7.02 6.48 -5.38
CA ILE A 43 7.18 5.21 -4.68
C ILE A 43 8.29 4.38 -5.32
N ALA A 44 8.36 4.37 -6.65
CA ALA A 44 9.40 3.63 -7.35
C ALA A 44 10.79 4.23 -7.14
N ALA A 45 10.86 5.54 -6.93
CA ALA A 45 12.14 6.21 -6.73
C ALA A 45 12.74 5.98 -5.34
N MET A 46 11.90 5.76 -4.35
CA MET A 46 12.37 5.59 -2.97
C MET A 46 13.34 4.43 -2.78
N PRO A 47 13.01 3.22 -3.24
CA PRO A 47 13.97 2.10 -3.09
C PRO A 47 15.28 2.36 -3.82
N ARG A 48 15.21 2.98 -4.99
CA ARG A 48 16.43 3.25 -5.78
C ARG A 48 17.34 4.21 -5.06
N ALA A 49 16.77 5.28 -4.53
CA ALA A 49 17.59 6.28 -3.86
C ALA A 49 18.20 5.74 -2.57
N ILE A 50 17.43 4.94 -1.83
CA ILE A 50 17.92 4.39 -0.57
C ILE A 50 19.04 3.38 -0.80
N ARG A 51 18.89 2.52 -1.77
CA ARG A 51 19.87 1.47 -2.02
C ARG A 51 20.99 1.90 -2.95
N GLY A 52 20.85 3.06 -3.57
CA GLY A 52 21.89 3.61 -4.43
C GLY A 52 22.10 2.86 -5.73
N SER A 53 21.15 2.02 -6.13
CA SER A 53 21.28 1.24 -7.34
C SER A 53 19.90 1.03 -7.95
N THR A 54 19.88 0.54 -9.18
CA THR A 54 18.63 0.23 -9.85
C THR A 54 17.97 -0.96 -9.16
N VAL A 55 16.72 -0.78 -8.81
CA VAL A 55 15.91 -1.82 -8.16
C VAL A 55 14.69 -2.06 -9.04
N ASN A 56 14.43 -3.32 -9.34
CA ASN A 56 13.24 -3.68 -10.09
C ASN A 56 12.02 -3.49 -9.22
N CYS A 57 11.03 -2.81 -9.76
CA CYS A 57 9.77 -2.57 -9.08
C CYS A 57 8.65 -3.19 -9.88
N GLU A 58 7.84 -3.99 -9.22
CA GLU A 58 6.60 -4.47 -9.77
C GLU A 58 5.47 -3.78 -9.03
N HIS A 59 4.40 -3.44 -9.72
CA HIS A 59 3.27 -2.86 -9.03
C HIS A 59 1.98 -3.56 -9.43
N GLN A 60 1.07 -3.66 -8.48
CA GLN A 60 -0.24 -4.23 -8.67
C GLN A 60 -1.25 -3.36 -7.93
N GLN A 61 -2.49 -3.44 -8.36
CA GLN A 61 -3.56 -2.71 -7.72
C GLN A 61 -4.60 -3.71 -7.24
N PHE A 62 -4.97 -3.60 -5.97
CA PHE A 62 -6.02 -4.42 -5.39
C PHE A 62 -7.27 -3.56 -5.23
N ASP A 63 -8.34 -3.91 -5.92
CA ASP A 63 -9.60 -3.18 -5.86
C ASP A 63 -10.68 -4.03 -5.23
N TRP A 64 -11.44 -3.43 -4.34
CA TRP A 64 -12.59 -4.08 -3.73
C TRP A 64 -13.80 -3.17 -3.86
N PRO A 65 -14.95 -3.65 -4.29
CA PRO A 65 -15.15 -5.02 -4.78
C PRO A 65 -14.53 -5.21 -6.17
N PRO A 66 -14.13 -6.44 -6.49
CA PRO A 66 -13.63 -6.70 -7.83
C PRO A 66 -14.74 -6.50 -8.85
N GLY A 67 -14.37 -6.20 -10.08
CA GLY A 67 -15.34 -6.05 -11.15
C GLY A 67 -15.87 -7.39 -11.64
N GLY A 68 -16.59 -7.35 -12.75
CA GLY A 68 -17.00 -8.58 -13.43
C GLY A 68 -18.14 -9.33 -12.79
N GLY A 69 -19.07 -8.62 -12.17
CA GLY A 69 -20.25 -9.28 -11.63
C GLY A 69 -20.08 -9.89 -10.25
N PHE A 70 -18.93 -9.75 -9.67
CA PHE A 70 -18.70 -10.21 -8.31
C PHE A 70 -19.61 -9.47 -7.35
N LYS A 71 -20.25 -10.19 -6.44
CA LYS A 71 -21.13 -9.59 -5.45
C LYS A 71 -20.55 -9.85 -4.06
N PRO A 72 -19.89 -8.87 -3.49
CA PRO A 72 -19.38 -9.03 -2.13
C PRO A 72 -20.56 -9.04 -1.17
N SER A 73 -20.73 -10.11 -0.45
CA SER A 73 -21.85 -10.23 0.47
C SER A 73 -21.47 -9.86 1.88
N GLN A 74 -20.19 -9.91 2.21
CA GLN A 74 -19.76 -9.74 3.58
C GLN A 74 -18.43 -8.99 3.65
N LYS A 75 -18.28 -8.30 4.76
CA LYS A 75 -17.03 -7.62 5.07
C LYS A 75 -15.88 -8.61 5.21
N ASP A 76 -16.18 -9.79 5.71
CA ASP A 76 -15.16 -10.81 5.91
C ASP A 76 -14.50 -11.23 4.61
N GLY A 77 -15.25 -11.17 3.50
CA GLY A 77 -14.69 -11.49 2.21
C GLY A 77 -13.55 -10.58 1.80
N LEU A 78 -13.66 -9.29 2.13
CA LEU A 78 -12.60 -8.34 1.84
C LEU A 78 -11.32 -8.69 2.57
N GLU A 79 -11.41 -8.93 3.87
CA GLU A 79 -10.23 -9.24 4.66
C GLU A 79 -9.56 -10.53 4.20
N ASP A 80 -10.36 -11.55 3.92
CA ASP A 80 -9.82 -12.82 3.47
C ASP A 80 -9.14 -12.69 2.11
N MET A 81 -9.76 -12.01 1.18
CA MET A 81 -9.18 -11.84 -0.15
C MET A 81 -7.91 -11.01 -0.10
N LEU A 82 -7.92 -9.94 0.67
CA LEU A 82 -6.76 -9.09 0.80
C LEU A 82 -5.62 -9.83 1.48
N SER A 83 -5.92 -10.55 2.55
CA SER A 83 -4.91 -11.33 3.25
C SER A 83 -4.26 -12.36 2.33
N GLY A 84 -5.07 -13.09 1.58
CA GLY A 84 -4.54 -14.08 0.63
C GLY A 84 -3.68 -13.46 -0.43
N PHE A 85 -4.13 -12.33 -0.98
CA PHE A 85 -3.40 -11.61 -2.01
C PHE A 85 -2.03 -11.14 -1.51
N LEU A 86 -2.01 -10.52 -0.34
CA LEU A 86 -0.77 -10.01 0.22
C LEU A 86 0.17 -11.11 0.66
N GLN A 87 -0.37 -12.17 1.26
CA GLN A 87 0.46 -13.30 1.67
C GLN A 87 1.13 -13.97 0.49
N ARG A 88 0.44 -14.06 -0.63
CA ARG A 88 1.02 -14.62 -1.84
C ARG A 88 2.20 -13.78 -2.31
N LEU A 89 2.03 -12.46 -2.33
CA LEU A 89 3.12 -11.57 -2.74
C LEU A 89 4.30 -11.67 -1.79
N ILE A 90 4.03 -11.72 -0.50
CA ILE A 90 5.08 -11.84 0.50
C ILE A 90 5.88 -13.13 0.30
N THR A 91 5.17 -14.23 0.06
CA THR A 91 5.81 -15.51 -0.14
C THR A 91 6.60 -15.56 -1.43
N ASP A 92 5.99 -15.10 -2.52
CA ASP A 92 6.61 -15.15 -3.84
C ASP A 92 7.88 -14.29 -3.92
N HIS A 93 7.88 -13.16 -3.24
CA HIS A 93 8.98 -12.21 -3.28
C HIS A 93 9.85 -12.25 -2.02
N GLN A 94 9.53 -13.10 -1.08
CA GLN A 94 10.27 -13.24 0.18
C GLN A 94 10.40 -11.89 0.89
N SER A 95 9.30 -11.17 0.97
CA SER A 95 9.29 -9.84 1.58
C SER A 95 9.59 -9.90 3.07
N GLN A 96 10.49 -9.04 3.52
CA GLN A 96 10.93 -8.98 4.91
C GLN A 96 10.31 -7.82 5.67
N VAL A 97 9.89 -6.79 4.94
CA VAL A 97 9.41 -5.54 5.52
C VAL A 97 8.21 -5.07 4.72
N ILE A 98 7.23 -4.52 5.42
CA ILE A 98 6.08 -3.86 4.80
C ILE A 98 6.15 -2.38 5.16
N ILE A 99 6.05 -1.52 4.15
CA ILE A 99 5.99 -0.08 4.36
C ILE A 99 4.61 0.41 3.95
N GLN A 100 3.90 0.98 4.91
CA GLN A 100 2.58 1.53 4.69
C GLN A 100 2.69 3.04 4.51
N LEU A 101 2.20 3.52 3.37
CA LEU A 101 2.20 4.96 3.09
C LEU A 101 0.84 5.53 3.46
N GLY A 102 0.83 6.37 4.49
CA GLY A 102 -0.40 6.95 4.98
C GLY A 102 -1.30 5.95 5.67
N SER A 103 -2.58 6.21 5.66
CA SER A 103 -3.58 5.36 6.33
C SER A 103 -4.18 4.35 5.36
N VAL A 104 -4.38 3.14 5.85
CA VAL A 104 -5.05 2.08 5.09
C VAL A 104 -6.22 1.59 5.92
N GLN A 105 -7.41 1.60 5.33
CA GLN A 105 -8.63 1.23 6.05
C GLN A 105 -8.61 -0.18 6.60
N VAL A 106 -8.14 -1.12 5.79
CA VAL A 106 -8.10 -2.52 6.17
C VAL A 106 -6.72 -3.05 5.80
N LEU A 107 -5.98 -3.50 6.80
CA LEU A 107 -4.70 -4.14 6.58
C LEU A 107 -4.60 -5.33 7.52
N PRO A 108 -4.57 -6.55 6.99
CA PRO A 108 -4.48 -7.71 7.86
C PRO A 108 -3.13 -7.79 8.54
N SER A 109 -3.06 -8.51 9.64
CA SER A 109 -1.81 -8.76 10.32
C SER A 109 -0.99 -9.73 9.47
N LEU A 110 0.25 -9.35 9.18
CA LEU A 110 1.11 -10.11 8.28
C LEU A 110 2.46 -10.37 8.94
N PRO A 111 3.17 -11.44 8.52
CA PRO A 111 4.43 -11.80 9.19
C PRO A 111 5.53 -10.74 9.14
N PRO A 112 5.76 -10.03 8.02
CA PRO A 112 6.85 -9.05 7.99
C PRO A 112 6.60 -7.87 8.91
N ALA A 113 7.66 -7.22 9.34
CA ALA A 113 7.57 -6.03 10.16
C ALA A 113 6.92 -4.89 9.38
N LEU A 114 6.03 -4.16 10.04
CA LEU A 114 5.29 -3.06 9.41
C LEU A 114 5.85 -1.73 9.88
N HIS A 115 6.13 -0.87 8.93
CA HIS A 115 6.59 0.50 9.19
C HIS A 115 5.69 1.48 8.46
N HIS A 116 5.53 2.67 9.04
CA HIS A 116 4.67 3.71 8.48
C HIS A 116 5.47 4.90 8.02
N ILE A 117 5.11 5.43 6.87
CA ILE A 117 5.63 6.72 6.40
C ILE A 117 4.43 7.54 5.91
N PRO A 118 4.60 8.85 5.72
CA PRO A 118 3.50 9.66 5.19
C PRO A 118 3.07 9.19 3.81
N SER A 119 1.85 9.55 3.41
CA SER A 119 1.33 9.19 2.11
C SER A 119 2.14 9.86 1.00
N SER A 120 2.10 9.25 -0.20
CA SER A 120 2.80 9.83 -1.34
C SER A 120 2.24 11.20 -1.70
N LEU A 121 0.93 11.37 -1.59
CA LEU A 121 0.33 12.69 -1.87
C LEU A 121 0.82 13.75 -0.91
N ALA A 122 0.94 13.42 0.38
CA ALA A 122 1.45 14.38 1.35
C ALA A 122 2.89 14.76 1.03
N MET A 123 3.71 13.78 0.64
CA MET A 123 5.10 14.03 0.28
C MET A 123 5.21 14.90 -0.98
N LEU A 124 4.32 14.69 -1.94
CA LEU A 124 4.33 15.49 -3.16
C LEU A 124 3.92 16.93 -2.90
N GLN A 125 3.05 17.14 -1.91
CA GLN A 125 2.56 18.48 -1.59
C GLN A 125 3.51 19.26 -0.70
N GLU A 126 4.24 18.58 0.18
CA GLU A 126 5.14 19.24 1.12
C GLU A 126 6.51 18.56 1.15
N PRO A 127 7.56 19.26 0.69
CA PRO A 127 8.91 18.70 0.71
C PRO A 127 9.45 18.33 2.09
N SER A 128 9.00 19.03 3.13
CA SER A 128 9.43 18.70 4.49
C SER A 128 8.96 17.33 4.92
N ILE A 129 7.74 16.95 4.52
CA ILE A 129 7.19 15.64 4.82
C ILE A 129 7.98 14.57 4.09
N LYS A 130 8.36 14.86 2.85
CA LYS A 130 9.19 13.94 2.08
C LYS A 130 10.53 13.70 2.77
N ARG A 131 11.13 14.74 3.33
CA ARG A 131 12.39 14.62 4.06
C ARG A 131 12.25 13.73 5.29
N GLU A 132 11.15 13.87 6.01
CA GLU A 132 10.89 13.01 7.17
C GLU A 132 10.80 11.55 6.75
N ALA A 133 10.07 11.27 5.69
CA ALA A 133 9.93 9.92 5.19
C ALA A 133 11.28 9.34 4.81
N TRP A 134 12.13 10.13 4.15
CA TRP A 134 13.46 9.71 3.79
C TRP A 134 14.30 9.36 5.01
N GLY A 135 14.16 10.13 6.09
CA GLY A 135 14.86 9.83 7.32
C GLY A 135 14.51 8.48 7.90
N VAL A 136 13.21 8.16 7.91
CA VAL A 136 12.74 6.86 8.38
C VAL A 136 13.28 5.74 7.50
N LEU A 137 13.20 5.91 6.19
CA LEU A 137 13.63 4.87 5.25
C LEU A 137 15.12 4.61 5.33
N LYS A 138 15.92 5.64 5.46
CA LYS A 138 17.36 5.49 5.62
C LYS A 138 17.70 4.73 6.88
N SER A 139 16.97 5.00 7.95
CA SER A 139 17.16 4.31 9.21
C SER A 139 16.89 2.82 9.06
N LEU A 140 15.84 2.47 8.32
CA LEU A 140 15.50 1.06 8.08
C LEU A 140 16.57 0.34 7.28
N VAL A 141 17.13 1.00 6.28
CA VAL A 141 18.18 0.42 5.46
C VAL A 141 19.46 0.26 6.28
N ALA A 142 19.78 1.24 7.11
CA ALA A 142 21.00 1.21 7.91
C ALA A 142 20.97 0.07 8.94
N SER A 143 19.77 -0.32 9.39
CA SER A 143 19.66 -1.40 10.39
C SER A 143 19.71 -2.79 9.77
N ASN A 144 19.73 -2.86 8.46
CA ASN A 144 19.87 -4.12 7.74
C ASN A 144 21.30 -4.28 7.26
#